data_1d7ba7b43919ada692c29eed4ba18faa
#
_entry.id   1d7ba7b43919ada692c29eed4ba18faa
#
_cell.length_a   1.000
_cell.length_b   1.000
_cell.length_c   1.000
_cell.angle_alpha   90.00
_cell.angle_beta   90.00
_cell.angle_gamma   90.00
#
_symmetry.space_group_name_H-M   'P 1'
#
loop_
_entity.id
_entity.type
_entity.pdbx_description
1 polymer ?
#
loop_
_entity_poly.entity_id
_entity_poly.type
_entity_poly.pdbx_seq_one_letter_code
_entity_poly.pdbx_strand_id
1 'polypeptide(L)'
;MGTWNVKKLLDWGIDYFKKKDIPESRLSAELLLSSVLGFSRVKLYLNYNYEPTRAELEKFKMLIQKRLEHIPIQYILKEAFFRRIKLHVTQDVLIPRPETELLVEEALSAVRSFAGDKMINIMEIGTGSGAIAISLADELEIEDFHIIATDDSKKALEIAKKNAQEILEKDKSDRIDFLCADIIPKDIEFREKYGYKIDILVSNPPYISNKGFDCLPRQVREYEPKRALVAGKTGSETYSRIFEQVKPFLSQSSFMAVEIDDLVSGTVLEQFREVYGSQPIIKKDYNSKDRILVAWIRKDAPLRSSGK
;
A
#
# COMPACT_ATOMS: atom_id res chain seq x y z
N MET A 1 31.87 20.12 28.92
CA MET A 1 30.71 19.46 28.31
C MET A 1 31.23 18.24 27.59
N GLY A 2 30.74 17.04 27.91
CA GLY A 2 31.23 15.80 27.25
C GLY A 2 30.83 15.79 25.76
N THR A 3 31.73 15.31 24.91
CA THR A 3 31.47 15.17 23.45
C THR A 3 30.28 14.24 23.19
N TRP A 4 29.45 14.61 22.21
CA TRP A 4 28.38 13.78 21.72
C TRP A 4 28.94 12.66 20.85
N ASN A 5 28.49 11.42 21.11
CA ASN A 5 28.74 10.27 20.25
C ASN A 5 27.45 9.55 19.90
N VAL A 6 27.49 8.59 18.97
CA VAL A 6 26.32 7.86 18.48
C VAL A 6 25.52 7.27 19.63
N LYS A 7 26.17 6.63 20.63
CA LYS A 7 25.48 6.04 21.77
C LYS A 7 24.69 7.08 22.55
N LYS A 8 25.32 8.18 22.93
CA LYS A 8 24.66 9.27 23.69
C LYS A 8 23.51 9.88 22.94
N LEU A 9 23.64 10.07 21.60
CA LEU A 9 22.57 10.60 20.76
C LEU A 9 21.39 9.66 20.67
N LEU A 10 21.62 8.35 20.53
CA LEU A 10 20.55 7.34 20.53
C LEU A 10 19.83 7.33 21.88
N ASP A 11 20.58 7.19 22.98
CA ASP A 11 20.00 7.14 24.32
C ASP A 11 19.16 8.40 24.60
N TRP A 12 19.71 9.59 24.30
CA TRP A 12 19.02 10.86 24.46
C TRP A 12 17.78 10.95 23.54
N GLY A 13 17.90 10.61 22.28
CA GLY A 13 16.79 10.72 21.33
C GLY A 13 15.64 9.76 21.68
N ILE A 14 15.95 8.52 22.07
CA ILE A 14 14.96 7.54 22.54
C ILE A 14 14.21 8.05 23.76
N ASP A 15 14.95 8.52 24.78
CA ASP A 15 14.36 9.01 26.03
C ASP A 15 13.54 10.29 25.79
N TYR A 16 14.00 11.16 24.89
CA TYR A 16 13.29 12.38 24.55
C TYR A 16 11.98 12.09 23.85
N PHE A 17 11.97 11.16 22.87
CA PHE A 17 10.74 10.73 22.20
C PHE A 17 9.75 10.04 23.14
N LYS A 18 10.25 9.17 24.06
CA LYS A 18 9.39 8.56 25.07
C LYS A 18 8.71 9.58 25.96
N LYS A 19 9.46 10.60 26.45
CA LYS A 19 8.90 11.68 27.28
C LYS A 19 7.88 12.56 26.58
N LYS A 20 7.84 12.51 25.24
CA LYS A 20 6.92 13.27 24.38
C LYS A 20 5.85 12.40 23.73
N ASP A 21 5.69 11.15 24.21
CA ASP A 21 4.71 10.18 23.69
C ASP A 21 4.76 9.96 22.18
N ILE A 22 5.98 10.05 21.60
CA ILE A 22 6.19 9.73 20.20
C ILE A 22 6.20 8.21 20.02
N PRO A 23 5.32 7.66 19.15
CA PRO A 23 5.28 6.23 18.89
C PRO A 23 6.60 5.75 18.30
N GLU A 24 6.93 4.46 18.56
CA GLU A 24 8.15 3.82 18.05
C GLU A 24 9.43 4.63 18.33
N SER A 25 9.55 5.16 19.56
CA SER A 25 10.60 6.11 19.97
C SER A 25 12.01 5.63 19.60
N ARG A 26 12.31 4.32 19.82
CA ARG A 26 13.61 3.74 19.46
C ARG A 26 13.82 3.71 17.95
N LEU A 27 12.87 3.17 17.21
CA LEU A 27 12.93 3.09 15.75
C LEU A 27 13.08 4.47 15.13
N SER A 28 12.30 5.46 15.61
CA SER A 28 12.40 6.85 15.17
C SER A 28 13.81 7.42 15.38
N ALA A 29 14.39 7.27 16.56
CA ALA A 29 15.74 7.79 16.85
C ALA A 29 16.82 7.11 15.98
N GLU A 30 16.74 5.77 15.84
CA GLU A 30 17.67 5.00 15.01
C GLU A 30 17.60 5.41 13.53
N LEU A 31 16.41 5.49 12.96
CA LEU A 31 16.23 5.84 11.54
C LEU A 31 16.67 7.27 11.25
N LEU A 32 16.33 8.24 12.12
CA LEU A 32 16.76 9.62 11.94
C LEU A 32 18.27 9.76 12.02
N LEU A 33 18.92 9.11 12.99
CA LEU A 33 20.36 9.15 13.13
C LEU A 33 21.06 8.40 11.99
N SER A 34 20.52 7.27 11.55
CA SER A 34 20.99 6.54 10.35
C SER A 34 20.99 7.42 9.12
N SER A 35 19.90 8.15 8.88
CA SER A 35 19.76 9.06 7.72
C SER A 35 20.75 10.22 7.77
N VAL A 36 21.07 10.71 8.97
CA VAL A 36 22.02 11.82 9.12
C VAL A 36 23.45 11.39 8.84
N LEU A 37 23.83 10.21 9.37
CA LEU A 37 25.21 9.70 9.30
C LEU A 37 25.51 8.88 8.05
N GLY A 38 24.48 8.52 7.26
CA GLY A 38 24.64 7.57 6.14
C GLY A 38 24.99 6.15 6.63
N PHE A 39 24.61 5.81 7.85
CA PHE A 39 24.85 4.49 8.45
C PHE A 39 23.59 3.62 8.37
N SER A 40 23.75 2.32 8.16
CA SER A 40 22.66 1.38 8.46
C SER A 40 22.37 1.35 9.96
N ARG A 41 21.19 0.91 10.38
CA ARG A 41 20.85 0.75 11.79
C ARG A 41 21.86 -0.12 12.55
N VAL A 42 22.29 -1.23 11.93
CA VAL A 42 23.34 -2.09 12.52
C VAL A 42 24.67 -1.34 12.67
N LYS A 43 25.04 -0.53 11.67
CA LYS A 43 26.29 0.23 11.71
C LYS A 43 26.30 1.29 12.82
N LEU A 44 25.14 1.81 13.25
CA LEU A 44 25.05 2.70 14.42
C LEU A 44 25.58 2.00 15.69
N TYR A 45 25.18 0.75 15.90
CA TYR A 45 25.59 -0.04 17.07
C TYR A 45 27.06 -0.45 17.04
N LEU A 46 27.60 -0.66 15.85
CA LEU A 46 29.04 -0.97 15.69
C LEU A 46 29.93 0.27 15.85
N ASN A 47 29.36 1.49 15.77
CA ASN A 47 30.08 2.76 15.81
C ASN A 47 29.61 3.66 16.96
N TYR A 48 29.36 3.11 18.14
CA TYR A 48 28.89 3.87 19.31
C TYR A 48 29.79 5.05 19.70
N ASN A 49 31.10 4.92 19.49
CA ASN A 49 32.08 5.94 19.82
C ASN A 49 32.29 6.99 18.72
N TYR A 50 31.65 6.83 17.56
CA TYR A 50 31.73 7.84 16.49
C TYR A 50 31.18 9.18 16.99
N GLU A 51 31.96 10.24 16.83
CA GLU A 51 31.61 11.60 17.22
C GLU A 51 31.10 12.36 15.98
N PRO A 52 29.77 12.62 15.88
CA PRO A 52 29.21 13.37 14.76
C PRO A 52 29.73 14.79 14.70
N THR A 53 29.90 15.29 13.49
CA THR A 53 30.24 16.69 13.22
C THR A 53 29.12 17.63 13.68
N ARG A 54 29.45 18.91 13.84
CA ARG A 54 28.46 19.94 14.19
C ARG A 54 27.29 19.99 13.18
N ALA A 55 27.58 19.85 11.88
CA ALA A 55 26.55 19.84 10.83
C ALA A 55 25.59 18.63 10.97
N GLU A 56 26.12 17.43 11.28
CA GLU A 56 25.31 16.24 11.54
C GLU A 56 24.45 16.41 12.79
N LEU A 57 24.99 16.97 13.88
CA LEU A 57 24.23 17.27 15.09
C LEU A 57 23.06 18.23 14.82
N GLU A 58 23.28 19.32 14.08
CA GLU A 58 22.23 20.27 13.73
C GLU A 58 21.17 19.62 12.82
N LYS A 59 21.59 18.80 11.85
CA LYS A 59 20.67 18.05 11.00
C LYS A 59 19.83 17.07 11.82
N PHE A 60 20.44 16.33 12.73
CA PHE A 60 19.72 15.41 13.62
C PHE A 60 18.68 16.15 14.47
N LYS A 61 19.06 17.29 15.07
CA LYS A 61 18.17 18.14 15.84
C LYS A 61 16.95 18.61 15.03
N MET A 62 17.17 19.05 13.77
CA MET A 62 16.06 19.44 12.90
C MET A 62 15.09 18.29 12.63
N LEU A 63 15.60 17.07 12.40
CA LEU A 63 14.76 15.90 12.16
C LEU A 63 14.00 15.48 13.41
N ILE A 64 14.64 15.55 14.59
CA ILE A 64 13.97 15.33 15.89
C ILE A 64 12.78 16.31 16.04
N GLN A 65 12.99 17.61 15.75
CA GLN A 65 11.91 18.60 15.86
C GLN A 65 10.72 18.27 14.96
N LYS A 66 10.96 17.90 13.70
CA LYS A 66 9.89 17.45 12.80
C LYS A 66 9.14 16.23 13.36
N ARG A 67 9.85 15.25 13.94
CA ARG A 67 9.22 14.08 14.52
C ARG A 67 8.36 14.40 15.76
N LEU A 68 8.74 15.41 16.53
CA LEU A 68 7.96 15.92 17.67
C LEU A 68 6.62 16.53 17.27
N GLU A 69 6.48 16.99 16.04
CA GLU A 69 5.21 17.43 15.46
C GLU A 69 4.30 16.25 15.08
N HIS A 70 4.71 15.02 15.38
CA HIS A 70 4.06 13.76 15.00
C HIS A 70 4.07 13.47 13.49
N ILE A 71 4.90 14.15 12.71
CA ILE A 71 5.08 13.79 11.29
C ILE A 71 5.56 12.34 11.20
N PRO A 72 4.93 11.47 10.40
CA PRO A 72 5.40 10.11 10.17
C PRO A 72 6.87 10.07 9.76
N ILE A 73 7.62 9.12 10.31
CA ILE A 73 9.06 9.03 10.03
C ILE A 73 9.33 8.81 8.55
N GLN A 74 8.47 8.08 7.86
CA GLN A 74 8.55 7.84 6.42
C GLN A 74 8.47 9.15 5.61
N TYR A 75 7.60 10.09 6.02
CA TYR A 75 7.53 11.40 5.36
C TYR A 75 8.70 12.31 5.69
N ILE A 76 9.26 12.20 6.89
CA ILE A 76 10.47 12.95 7.26
C ILE A 76 11.65 12.49 6.39
N LEU A 77 11.80 11.17 6.23
CA LEU A 77 12.87 10.55 5.44
C LEU A 77 12.54 10.49 3.95
N LYS A 78 11.27 10.69 3.58
CA LYS A 78 10.72 10.54 2.23
C LYS A 78 10.91 9.15 1.65
N GLU A 79 10.93 8.12 2.50
CA GLU A 79 11.10 6.73 2.09
C GLU A 79 10.25 5.79 2.94
N ALA A 80 9.74 4.74 2.32
CA ALA A 80 9.08 3.62 2.96
C ALA A 80 9.55 2.30 2.34
N PHE A 81 9.66 1.26 3.17
CA PHE A 81 9.96 -0.07 2.70
C PHE A 81 8.67 -0.87 2.55
N PHE A 82 8.56 -1.63 1.47
CA PHE A 82 7.46 -2.52 1.21
C PHE A 82 7.98 -3.74 0.46
N ARG A 83 7.78 -4.94 1.00
CA ARG A 83 8.39 -6.17 0.48
C ARG A 83 9.90 -6.01 0.23
N ARG A 84 10.34 -6.09 -1.03
CA ARG A 84 11.75 -6.00 -1.43
C ARG A 84 12.16 -4.61 -1.89
N ILE A 85 11.21 -3.68 -1.99
CA ILE A 85 11.43 -2.37 -2.60
C ILE A 85 11.46 -1.25 -1.58
N LYS A 86 12.16 -0.18 -1.93
CA LYS A 86 12.17 1.08 -1.19
C LYS A 86 11.51 2.15 -2.04
N LEU A 87 10.39 2.67 -1.57
CA LEU A 87 9.54 3.63 -2.24
C LEU A 87 9.81 5.05 -1.76
N HIS A 88 9.79 6.01 -2.67
CA HIS A 88 9.64 7.41 -2.32
C HIS A 88 8.20 7.69 -1.90
N VAL A 89 8.01 8.35 -0.74
CA VAL A 89 6.69 8.69 -0.21
C VAL A 89 6.64 10.14 0.28
N THR A 90 5.49 10.77 0.09
CA THR A 90 5.16 12.11 0.59
C THR A 90 3.76 12.11 1.18
N GLN A 91 3.31 13.23 1.72
CA GLN A 91 1.93 13.40 2.23
C GLN A 91 0.83 13.25 1.15
N ASP A 92 1.22 13.12 -0.11
CA ASP A 92 0.26 12.91 -1.21
C ASP A 92 -0.12 11.44 -1.42
N VAL A 93 0.55 10.49 -0.73
CA VAL A 93 0.30 9.04 -0.81
C VAL A 93 0.23 8.39 0.57
N LEU A 94 -0.58 7.35 0.70
CA LEU A 94 -0.61 6.51 1.90
C LEU A 94 0.77 5.85 2.10
N ILE A 95 1.24 5.81 3.34
CA ILE A 95 2.43 5.00 3.67
C ILE A 95 2.05 3.52 3.55
N PRO A 96 2.74 2.74 2.71
CA PRO A 96 2.46 1.31 2.55
C PRO A 96 2.45 0.57 3.90
N ARG A 97 1.45 -0.30 4.08
CA ARG A 97 1.27 -1.08 5.31
C ARG A 97 1.82 -2.49 5.15
N PRO A 98 2.42 -3.08 6.20
CA PRO A 98 2.90 -4.47 6.14
C PRO A 98 1.80 -5.48 5.79
N GLU A 99 0.57 -5.26 6.26
CA GLU A 99 -0.58 -6.11 5.98
C GLU A 99 -0.92 -6.18 4.49
N THR A 100 -0.67 -5.10 3.75
CA THR A 100 -0.88 -5.02 2.30
C THR A 100 0.07 -5.94 1.51
N GLU A 101 1.17 -6.38 2.11
CA GLU A 101 2.08 -7.36 1.48
C GLU A 101 1.40 -8.69 1.19
N LEU A 102 0.42 -9.09 2.02
CA LEU A 102 -0.40 -10.30 1.80
C LEU A 102 -1.21 -10.20 0.50
N LEU A 103 -1.64 -8.99 0.12
CA LEU A 103 -2.37 -8.77 -1.12
C LEU A 103 -1.51 -9.10 -2.35
N VAL A 104 -0.24 -8.69 -2.31
CA VAL A 104 0.74 -9.03 -3.37
C VAL A 104 0.98 -10.53 -3.42
N GLU A 105 1.10 -11.21 -2.28
CA GLU A 105 1.29 -12.67 -2.22
C GLU A 105 0.13 -13.43 -2.84
N GLU A 106 -1.12 -13.02 -2.55
CA GLU A 106 -2.31 -13.64 -3.12
C GLU A 106 -2.36 -13.43 -4.65
N ALA A 107 -2.02 -12.24 -5.13
CA ALA A 107 -1.98 -11.95 -6.56
C ALA A 107 -0.89 -12.76 -7.29
N LEU A 108 0.33 -12.83 -6.74
CA LEU A 108 1.42 -13.65 -7.30
C LEU A 108 1.06 -15.15 -7.31
N SER A 109 0.39 -15.63 -6.27
CA SER A 109 -0.11 -17.01 -6.21
C SER A 109 -1.16 -17.26 -7.28
N ALA A 110 -2.06 -16.31 -7.52
CA ALA A 110 -3.09 -16.40 -8.54
C ALA A 110 -2.49 -16.44 -9.95
N VAL A 111 -1.47 -15.62 -10.24
CA VAL A 111 -0.78 -15.62 -11.55
C VAL A 111 -0.30 -17.02 -11.93
N ARG A 112 0.25 -17.78 -10.98
CA ARG A 112 0.71 -19.17 -11.21
C ARG A 112 -0.42 -20.13 -11.61
N SER A 113 -1.67 -19.77 -11.34
CA SER A 113 -2.85 -20.58 -11.70
C SER A 113 -3.39 -20.28 -13.10
N PHE A 114 -2.93 -19.21 -13.74
CA PHE A 114 -3.22 -18.92 -15.14
C PHE A 114 -2.19 -19.66 -16.00
N ALA A 115 -2.54 -20.85 -16.45
CA ALA A 115 -1.65 -21.67 -17.29
C ALA A 115 -1.61 -21.15 -18.74
N GLY A 116 -0.42 -21.14 -19.35
CA GLY A 116 -0.17 -20.94 -20.80
C GLY A 116 0.50 -19.62 -21.15
N ASP A 117 0.85 -19.46 -22.44
CA ASP A 117 1.51 -18.30 -23.04
C ASP A 117 0.55 -17.09 -23.26
N LYS A 118 -0.34 -16.85 -22.32
CA LYS A 118 -1.34 -15.77 -22.40
C LYS A 118 -0.87 -14.57 -21.63
N MET A 119 -0.96 -13.38 -22.26
CA MET A 119 -0.83 -12.10 -21.56
C MET A 119 -1.78 -12.04 -20.36
N ILE A 120 -1.28 -11.77 -19.17
CA ILE A 120 -2.04 -11.61 -17.95
C ILE A 120 -2.24 -10.13 -17.68
N ASN A 121 -3.49 -9.68 -17.69
CA ASN A 121 -3.84 -8.31 -17.35
C ASN A 121 -4.20 -8.20 -15.87
N ILE A 122 -3.41 -7.44 -15.13
CA ILE A 122 -3.61 -7.16 -13.71
C ILE A 122 -4.10 -5.73 -13.57
N MET A 123 -5.16 -5.52 -12.80
CA MET A 123 -5.65 -4.19 -12.49
C MET A 123 -5.48 -3.90 -11.01
N GLU A 124 -4.84 -2.78 -10.68
CA GLU A 124 -4.77 -2.22 -9.34
C GLU A 124 -5.64 -0.96 -9.26
N ILE A 125 -6.49 -0.88 -8.24
CA ILE A 125 -7.31 0.29 -7.93
C ILE A 125 -6.79 0.94 -6.66
N GLY A 126 -6.52 2.26 -6.72
CA GLY A 126 -5.96 3.02 -5.61
C GLY A 126 -4.46 2.74 -5.42
N THR A 127 -3.66 2.94 -6.47
CA THR A 127 -2.23 2.55 -6.46
C THR A 127 -1.36 3.34 -5.48
N GLY A 128 -1.76 4.56 -5.12
CA GLY A 128 -1.04 5.41 -4.16
C GLY A 128 0.42 5.64 -4.57
N SER A 129 1.34 5.11 -3.79
CA SER A 129 2.80 5.17 -4.08
C SER A 129 3.27 4.21 -5.16
N GLY A 130 2.40 3.36 -5.70
CA GLY A 130 2.74 2.27 -6.60
C GLY A 130 3.19 0.99 -5.90
N ALA A 131 3.00 0.88 -4.59
CA ALA A 131 3.57 -0.20 -3.79
C ALA A 131 3.20 -1.60 -4.30
N ILE A 132 1.92 -1.84 -4.61
CA ILE A 132 1.43 -3.14 -5.08
C ILE A 132 1.86 -3.38 -6.53
N ALA A 133 1.57 -2.44 -7.45
CA ALA A 133 1.89 -2.60 -8.87
C ALA A 133 3.39 -2.82 -9.11
N ILE A 134 4.24 -2.04 -8.44
CA ILE A 134 5.70 -2.13 -8.57
C ILE A 134 6.21 -3.44 -7.98
N SER A 135 5.71 -3.86 -6.81
CA SER A 135 6.11 -5.15 -6.23
C SER A 135 5.67 -6.33 -7.09
N LEU A 136 4.47 -6.27 -7.68
CA LEU A 136 4.03 -7.29 -8.64
C LEU A 136 4.96 -7.33 -9.85
N ALA A 137 5.26 -6.20 -10.47
CA ALA A 137 6.15 -6.15 -11.63
C ALA A 137 7.58 -6.61 -11.30
N ASP A 138 8.10 -6.27 -10.11
CA ASP A 138 9.42 -6.70 -9.64
C ASP A 138 9.49 -8.23 -9.46
N GLU A 139 8.47 -8.82 -8.82
CA GLU A 139 8.47 -10.22 -8.38
C GLU A 139 7.85 -11.20 -9.40
N LEU A 140 7.17 -10.72 -10.46
CA LEU A 140 6.66 -11.58 -11.52
C LEU A 140 7.82 -12.17 -12.34
N GLU A 141 7.84 -13.51 -12.41
CA GLU A 141 8.82 -14.32 -13.17
C GLU A 141 8.37 -14.60 -14.62
N ILE A 142 7.15 -14.15 -14.99
CA ILE A 142 6.61 -14.28 -16.36
C ILE A 142 6.91 -13.02 -17.16
N GLU A 143 7.09 -13.18 -18.48
CA GLU A 143 7.34 -12.05 -19.38
C GLU A 143 6.04 -11.40 -19.88
N ASP A 144 4.96 -12.19 -20.03
CA ASP A 144 3.70 -11.75 -20.61
C ASP A 144 2.71 -11.28 -19.55
N PHE A 145 2.94 -10.08 -19.00
CA PHE A 145 2.00 -9.39 -18.12
C PHE A 145 1.85 -7.91 -18.48
N HIS A 146 0.71 -7.37 -18.11
CA HIS A 146 0.43 -5.92 -18.18
C HIS A 146 -0.32 -5.49 -16.93
N ILE A 147 0.12 -4.39 -16.31
CA ILE A 147 -0.50 -3.86 -15.08
C ILE A 147 -1.16 -2.53 -15.40
N ILE A 148 -2.41 -2.38 -15.02
CA ILE A 148 -3.19 -1.15 -15.11
C ILE A 148 -3.39 -0.65 -13.69
N ALA A 149 -2.70 0.41 -13.30
CA ALA A 149 -2.75 0.99 -11.98
C ALA A 149 -3.52 2.31 -11.99
N THR A 150 -4.64 2.38 -11.26
CA THR A 150 -5.47 3.59 -11.21
C THR A 150 -5.37 4.29 -9.87
N ASP A 151 -5.50 5.62 -9.88
CA ASP A 151 -5.66 6.45 -8.68
C ASP A 151 -6.40 7.74 -9.05
N ASP A 152 -7.23 8.29 -8.17
CA ASP A 152 -7.92 9.56 -8.39
C ASP A 152 -7.02 10.78 -8.17
N SER A 153 -5.84 10.59 -7.55
CA SER A 153 -4.85 11.60 -7.26
C SER A 153 -3.75 11.64 -8.33
N LYS A 154 -3.73 12.70 -9.14
CA LYS A 154 -2.62 12.93 -10.09
C LYS A 154 -1.25 12.96 -9.39
N LYS A 155 -1.17 13.53 -8.19
CA LYS A 155 0.07 13.57 -7.40
C LYS A 155 0.53 12.20 -6.95
N ALA A 156 -0.40 11.32 -6.56
CA ALA A 156 -0.08 9.94 -6.24
C ALA A 156 0.48 9.22 -7.47
N LEU A 157 -0.14 9.39 -8.63
CA LEU A 157 0.34 8.81 -9.89
C LEU A 157 1.72 9.34 -10.31
N GLU A 158 2.02 10.61 -10.07
CA GLU A 158 3.36 11.17 -10.31
C GLU A 158 4.42 10.47 -9.43
N ILE A 159 4.08 10.23 -8.15
CA ILE A 159 4.95 9.49 -7.21
C ILE A 159 5.09 8.04 -7.63
N ALA A 160 3.99 7.36 -7.98
CA ALA A 160 4.02 5.97 -8.43
C ALA A 160 4.85 5.78 -9.71
N LYS A 161 4.68 6.65 -10.70
CA LYS A 161 5.48 6.66 -11.94
C LYS A 161 6.96 6.85 -11.64
N LYS A 162 7.30 7.81 -10.79
CA LYS A 162 8.69 8.05 -10.36
C LYS A 162 9.27 6.82 -9.67
N ASN A 163 8.53 6.21 -8.73
CA ASN A 163 8.97 5.00 -8.04
C ASN A 163 9.19 3.83 -9.02
N ALA A 164 8.28 3.62 -9.98
CA ALA A 164 8.43 2.56 -10.97
C ALA A 164 9.70 2.75 -11.81
N GLN A 165 9.96 3.99 -12.26
CA GLN A 165 11.16 4.32 -13.06
C GLN A 165 12.48 4.20 -12.27
N GLU A 166 12.46 4.46 -10.95
CA GLU A 166 13.65 4.38 -10.11
C GLU A 166 13.95 2.96 -9.60
N ILE A 167 12.94 2.09 -9.53
CA ILE A 167 13.04 0.76 -8.91
C ILE A 167 13.12 -0.35 -9.95
N LEU A 168 12.31 -0.27 -11.00
CA LEU A 168 12.20 -1.32 -12.00
C LEU A 168 13.13 -1.11 -13.18
N GLU A 169 13.54 -2.21 -13.81
CA GLU A 169 14.12 -2.16 -15.14
C GLU A 169 13.10 -1.60 -16.15
N LYS A 170 13.59 -0.97 -17.20
CA LYS A 170 12.74 -0.22 -18.13
C LYS A 170 11.64 -1.08 -18.76
N ASP A 171 11.96 -2.30 -19.17
CA ASP A 171 10.99 -3.23 -19.77
C ASP A 171 9.84 -3.59 -18.82
N LYS A 172 10.10 -3.76 -17.53
CA LYS A 172 9.07 -3.98 -16.51
C LYS A 172 8.28 -2.71 -16.20
N SER A 173 8.97 -1.56 -16.12
CA SER A 173 8.31 -0.28 -15.88
C SER A 173 7.35 0.10 -17.02
N ASP A 174 7.74 -0.19 -18.28
CA ASP A 174 6.93 0.06 -19.48
C ASP A 174 5.68 -0.83 -19.56
N ARG A 175 5.55 -1.86 -18.72
CA ARG A 175 4.38 -2.74 -18.60
C ARG A 175 3.34 -2.25 -17.59
N ILE A 176 3.56 -1.10 -16.99
CA ILE A 176 2.63 -0.51 -16.01
C ILE A 176 2.03 0.77 -16.61
N ASP A 177 0.72 0.74 -16.87
CA ASP A 177 -0.06 1.93 -17.22
C ASP A 177 -0.62 2.59 -15.96
N PHE A 178 -0.15 3.79 -15.62
CA PHE A 178 -0.69 4.60 -14.52
C PHE A 178 -1.74 5.57 -15.04
N LEU A 179 -3.01 5.37 -14.65
CA LEU A 179 -4.17 6.08 -15.18
C LEU A 179 -4.91 6.85 -14.10
N CYS A 180 -5.28 8.10 -14.39
CA CYS A 180 -6.05 8.92 -13.45
C CYS A 180 -7.54 8.57 -13.53
N ALA A 181 -8.01 7.82 -12.54
CA ALA A 181 -9.42 7.45 -12.41
C ALA A 181 -9.76 7.14 -10.94
N ASP A 182 -11.00 7.38 -10.55
CA ASP A 182 -11.50 7.05 -9.21
C ASP A 182 -11.51 5.51 -8.98
N ILE A 183 -12.03 4.74 -9.92
CA ILE A 183 -11.96 3.28 -9.93
C ILE A 183 -11.48 2.84 -11.31
N ILE A 184 -12.30 3.05 -12.34
CA ILE A 184 -12.03 2.69 -13.72
C ILE A 184 -12.18 3.94 -14.61
N PRO A 185 -11.28 4.14 -15.61
CA PRO A 185 -11.48 5.16 -16.62
C PRO A 185 -12.84 4.98 -17.34
N LYS A 186 -13.56 6.09 -17.53
CA LYS A 186 -14.94 6.07 -18.08
C LYS A 186 -14.97 6.23 -19.60
N ASP A 187 -13.82 6.42 -20.24
CA ASP A 187 -13.72 6.62 -21.67
C ASP A 187 -13.98 5.31 -22.45
N ILE A 188 -14.44 5.47 -23.68
CA ILE A 188 -14.77 4.35 -24.56
C ILE A 188 -13.51 3.57 -24.93
N GLU A 189 -12.39 4.27 -25.14
CA GLU A 189 -11.11 3.69 -25.55
C GLU A 189 -10.62 2.67 -24.52
N PHE A 190 -10.69 3.02 -23.22
CA PHE A 190 -10.34 2.09 -22.15
C PHE A 190 -11.23 0.84 -22.19
N ARG A 191 -12.54 1.03 -22.38
CA ARG A 191 -13.50 -0.08 -22.42
C ARG A 191 -13.27 -1.00 -23.63
N GLU A 192 -12.94 -0.46 -24.79
CA GLU A 192 -12.61 -1.23 -25.99
C GLU A 192 -11.30 -2.00 -25.82
N LYS A 193 -10.30 -1.36 -25.21
CA LYS A 193 -8.98 -1.98 -24.98
C LYS A 193 -9.02 -3.11 -23.94
N TYR A 194 -9.71 -2.90 -22.82
CA TYR A 194 -9.64 -3.77 -21.63
C TYR A 194 -10.96 -4.46 -21.25
N GLY A 195 -12.07 -4.22 -21.95
CA GLY A 195 -13.32 -4.90 -21.65
C GLY A 195 -13.20 -6.43 -21.72
N TYR A 196 -13.64 -7.11 -20.65
CA TYR A 196 -13.57 -8.57 -20.46
C TYR A 196 -12.13 -9.17 -20.49
N LYS A 197 -11.11 -8.38 -20.20
CA LYS A 197 -9.71 -8.82 -20.32
C LYS A 197 -8.93 -8.81 -18.99
N ILE A 198 -9.50 -8.27 -17.91
CA ILE A 198 -8.83 -8.23 -16.61
C ILE A 198 -8.86 -9.62 -15.98
N ASP A 199 -7.70 -10.19 -15.79
CA ASP A 199 -7.53 -11.53 -15.22
C ASP A 199 -7.38 -11.49 -13.70
N ILE A 200 -6.69 -10.46 -13.19
CA ILE A 200 -6.47 -10.28 -11.76
C ILE A 200 -6.84 -8.84 -11.38
N LEU A 201 -7.66 -8.71 -10.34
CA LEU A 201 -7.94 -7.43 -9.69
C LEU A 201 -7.32 -7.42 -8.30
N VAL A 202 -6.59 -6.36 -7.99
CA VAL A 202 -6.07 -6.07 -6.65
C VAL A 202 -6.45 -4.67 -6.22
N SER A 203 -6.75 -4.47 -4.93
CA SER A 203 -6.99 -3.14 -4.38
C SER A 203 -6.77 -3.12 -2.88
N ASN A 204 -6.15 -2.06 -2.38
CA ASN A 204 -6.24 -1.63 -0.99
C ASN A 204 -7.05 -0.33 -0.95
N PRO A 205 -8.38 -0.41 -0.96
CA PRO A 205 -9.24 0.77 -1.01
C PRO A 205 -9.36 1.41 0.37
N PRO A 206 -9.77 2.68 0.48
CA PRO A 206 -10.14 3.27 1.76
C PRO A 206 -11.29 2.48 2.40
N TYR A 207 -11.16 2.23 3.71
CA TYR A 207 -12.14 1.43 4.48
C TYR A 207 -12.49 2.04 5.84
N ILE A 208 -12.01 3.24 6.14
CA ILE A 208 -12.30 3.90 7.41
C ILE A 208 -13.59 4.71 7.28
N SER A 209 -14.49 4.56 8.23
CA SER A 209 -15.69 5.39 8.30
C SER A 209 -15.35 6.83 8.69
N ASN A 210 -16.23 7.81 8.37
CA ASN A 210 -16.05 9.20 8.78
C ASN A 210 -15.85 9.34 10.29
N LYS A 211 -16.59 8.55 11.11
CA LYS A 211 -16.43 8.55 12.56
C LYS A 211 -15.12 7.89 13.02
N GLY A 212 -14.71 6.82 12.34
CA GLY A 212 -13.46 6.11 12.63
C GLY A 212 -12.22 6.98 12.38
N PHE A 213 -12.31 7.88 11.40
CA PHE A 213 -11.22 8.80 11.07
C PHE A 213 -10.81 9.68 12.27
N ASP A 214 -11.74 10.16 13.04
CA ASP A 214 -11.48 11.03 14.21
C ASP A 214 -10.75 10.27 15.34
N CYS A 215 -10.87 8.94 15.36
CA CYS A 215 -10.21 8.07 16.34
C CYS A 215 -8.79 7.62 15.93
N LEU A 216 -8.35 7.95 14.72
CA LEU A 216 -7.04 7.55 14.25
C LEU A 216 -5.90 8.21 15.03
N PRO A 217 -4.74 7.54 15.14
CA PRO A 217 -3.54 8.14 15.71
C PRO A 217 -3.22 9.47 15.02
N ARG A 218 -2.73 10.43 15.79
CA ARG A 218 -2.46 11.80 15.34
C ARG A 218 -1.63 11.84 14.07
N GLN A 219 -0.56 11.04 13.99
CA GLN A 219 0.33 10.98 12.83
C GLN A 219 -0.39 10.53 11.53
N VAL A 220 -1.42 9.68 11.63
CA VAL A 220 -2.22 9.25 10.47
C VAL A 220 -3.23 10.32 10.10
N ARG A 221 -4.01 10.79 11.10
CA ARG A 221 -5.11 11.74 10.89
C ARG A 221 -4.64 13.09 10.36
N GLU A 222 -3.48 13.60 10.82
CA GLU A 222 -3.01 14.95 10.48
C GLU A 222 -2.11 14.98 9.23
N TYR A 223 -1.48 13.85 8.86
CA TYR A 223 -0.46 13.86 7.83
C TYR A 223 -0.72 12.93 6.64
N GLU A 224 -1.46 11.85 6.83
CA GLU A 224 -1.76 10.97 5.69
C GLU A 224 -2.99 11.46 4.92
N PRO A 225 -3.06 11.22 3.58
CA PRO A 225 -4.13 11.77 2.76
C PRO A 225 -5.48 11.15 3.13
N LYS A 226 -6.42 11.98 3.62
CA LYS A 226 -7.76 11.54 4.05
C LYS A 226 -8.50 10.72 3.00
N ARG A 227 -8.31 11.04 1.70
CA ARG A 227 -8.93 10.32 0.59
C ARG A 227 -8.51 8.84 0.51
N ALA A 228 -7.28 8.53 0.91
CA ALA A 228 -6.77 7.16 0.93
C ALA A 228 -7.23 6.36 2.16
N LEU A 229 -7.88 7.00 3.12
CA LEU A 229 -8.29 6.40 4.38
C LEU A 229 -9.81 6.25 4.48
N VAL A 230 -10.57 7.28 4.09
CA VAL A 230 -12.00 7.38 4.37
C VAL A 230 -12.84 6.92 3.18
N ALA A 231 -13.64 5.87 3.40
CA ALA A 231 -14.56 5.31 2.41
C ALA A 231 -15.95 5.96 2.43
N GLY A 232 -16.36 6.57 3.54
CA GLY A 232 -17.70 7.14 3.67
C GLY A 232 -18.28 7.03 5.08
N LYS A 233 -19.58 6.80 5.20
CA LYS A 233 -20.29 6.74 6.49
C LYS A 233 -20.01 5.45 7.25
N THR A 234 -19.98 4.33 6.55
CA THR A 234 -19.86 2.97 7.11
C THR A 234 -18.45 2.40 7.01
N GLY A 235 -17.68 2.85 6.02
CA GLY A 235 -16.35 2.29 5.70
C GLY A 235 -16.40 1.23 4.59
N SER A 236 -17.58 0.85 4.10
CA SER A 236 -17.74 -0.18 3.07
C SER A 236 -18.16 0.35 1.69
N GLU A 237 -18.37 1.66 1.57
CA GLU A 237 -18.95 2.26 0.36
C GLU A 237 -18.06 2.11 -0.87
N THR A 238 -16.75 2.10 -0.69
CA THR A 238 -15.81 1.94 -1.81
C THR A 238 -15.88 0.55 -2.41
N TYR A 239 -16.13 -0.49 -1.60
CA TYR A 239 -16.16 -1.87 -2.07
C TYR A 239 -17.31 -2.15 -3.03
N SER A 240 -18.55 -1.75 -2.71
CA SER A 240 -19.69 -1.94 -3.63
C SER A 240 -19.44 -1.27 -4.98
N ARG A 241 -18.88 -0.07 -4.96
CA ARG A 241 -18.52 0.66 -6.18
C ARG A 241 -17.44 -0.07 -7.00
N ILE A 242 -16.42 -0.61 -6.35
CA ILE A 242 -15.40 -1.43 -7.01
C ILE A 242 -16.05 -2.66 -7.64
N PHE A 243 -16.79 -3.45 -6.88
CA PHE A 243 -17.39 -4.70 -7.36
C PHE A 243 -18.31 -4.48 -8.57
N GLU A 244 -19.15 -3.46 -8.52
CA GLU A 244 -20.07 -3.13 -9.63
C GLU A 244 -19.33 -2.64 -10.86
N GLN A 245 -18.40 -1.69 -10.72
CA GLN A 245 -17.74 -1.05 -11.85
C GLN A 245 -16.74 -1.97 -12.55
N VAL A 246 -16.08 -2.86 -11.81
CA VAL A 246 -15.06 -3.79 -12.37
C VAL A 246 -15.70 -4.96 -13.12
N LYS A 247 -16.90 -5.39 -12.70
CA LYS A 247 -17.56 -6.60 -13.23
C LYS A 247 -17.58 -6.69 -14.77
N PRO A 248 -17.84 -5.60 -15.54
CA PRO A 248 -17.79 -5.66 -17.00
C PRO A 248 -16.39 -5.86 -17.60
N PHE A 249 -15.33 -5.63 -16.83
CA PHE A 249 -13.96 -5.70 -17.31
C PHE A 249 -13.26 -7.01 -16.97
N LEU A 250 -13.80 -7.78 -16.03
CA LEU A 250 -13.25 -9.08 -15.65
C LEU A 250 -13.35 -10.08 -16.83
N SER A 251 -12.30 -10.89 -17.00
CA SER A 251 -12.27 -12.01 -17.94
C SER A 251 -13.26 -13.11 -17.53
N GLN A 252 -13.42 -14.16 -18.34
CA GLN A 252 -14.32 -15.27 -18.03
C GLN A 252 -13.94 -16.03 -16.74
N SER A 253 -12.63 -16.11 -16.48
CA SER A 253 -12.10 -16.64 -15.23
C SER A 253 -11.11 -15.62 -14.69
N SER A 254 -11.47 -14.95 -13.62
CA SER A 254 -10.64 -13.90 -13.02
C SER A 254 -10.48 -14.12 -11.53
N PHE A 255 -9.39 -13.61 -11.00
CA PHE A 255 -9.09 -13.59 -9.57
C PHE A 255 -9.24 -12.17 -9.02
N MET A 256 -9.78 -12.05 -7.84
CA MET A 256 -9.90 -10.79 -7.12
C MET A 256 -9.29 -10.93 -5.73
N ALA A 257 -8.46 -9.98 -5.34
CA ALA A 257 -7.95 -9.84 -3.98
C ALA A 257 -8.11 -8.38 -3.55
N VAL A 258 -8.81 -8.14 -2.44
CA VAL A 258 -9.08 -6.80 -1.93
C VAL A 258 -8.78 -6.75 -0.43
N GLU A 259 -7.98 -5.78 -0.01
CA GLU A 259 -7.75 -5.55 1.43
C GLU A 259 -9.03 -5.06 2.10
N ILE A 260 -9.32 -5.58 3.29
CA ILE A 260 -10.51 -5.23 4.08
C ILE A 260 -10.13 -4.97 5.54
N ASP A 261 -10.93 -4.22 6.24
CA ASP A 261 -10.85 -4.10 7.69
C ASP A 261 -11.82 -5.09 8.36
N ASP A 262 -11.40 -5.66 9.50
CA ASP A 262 -12.17 -6.61 10.30
C ASP A 262 -13.56 -6.08 10.69
N LEU A 263 -13.68 -4.77 10.89
CA LEU A 263 -14.94 -4.12 11.27
C LEU A 263 -16.00 -4.09 10.18
N VAL A 264 -15.57 -4.15 8.90
CA VAL A 264 -16.47 -4.07 7.74
C VAL A 264 -16.54 -5.39 6.95
N SER A 265 -15.79 -6.41 7.36
CA SER A 265 -15.64 -7.68 6.63
C SER A 265 -16.97 -8.34 6.30
N GLY A 266 -17.90 -8.41 7.26
CA GLY A 266 -19.24 -8.96 7.07
C GLY A 266 -20.05 -8.24 5.99
N THR A 267 -20.07 -6.91 6.03
CA THR A 267 -20.78 -6.09 5.04
C THR A 267 -20.15 -6.23 3.64
N VAL A 268 -18.82 -6.26 3.57
CA VAL A 268 -18.10 -6.42 2.29
C VAL A 268 -18.38 -7.80 1.68
N LEU A 269 -18.45 -8.84 2.50
CA LEU A 269 -18.85 -10.18 2.07
C LEU A 269 -20.24 -10.20 1.44
N GLU A 270 -21.22 -9.55 2.07
CA GLU A 270 -22.59 -9.44 1.55
C GLU A 270 -22.61 -8.68 0.23
N GLN A 271 -21.97 -7.53 0.14
CA GLN A 271 -21.85 -6.74 -1.09
C GLN A 271 -21.21 -7.56 -2.23
N PHE A 272 -20.18 -8.35 -1.95
CA PHE A 272 -19.56 -9.22 -2.95
C PHE A 272 -20.53 -10.27 -3.46
N ARG A 273 -21.26 -10.96 -2.55
CA ARG A 273 -22.24 -11.98 -2.90
C ARG A 273 -23.39 -11.42 -3.76
N GLU A 274 -23.87 -10.22 -3.45
CA GLU A 274 -24.92 -9.55 -4.23
C GLU A 274 -24.48 -9.31 -5.67
N VAL A 275 -23.23 -8.88 -5.88
CA VAL A 275 -22.72 -8.56 -7.22
C VAL A 275 -22.37 -9.82 -8.02
N TYR A 276 -21.70 -10.81 -7.40
CA TYR A 276 -21.09 -11.94 -8.11
C TYR A 276 -21.83 -13.28 -7.90
N GLY A 277 -22.73 -13.37 -6.94
CA GLY A 277 -23.47 -14.62 -6.64
C GLY A 277 -22.59 -15.76 -6.14
N SER A 278 -21.34 -15.49 -5.77
CA SER A 278 -20.36 -16.49 -5.34
C SER A 278 -19.85 -16.20 -3.93
N GLN A 279 -19.25 -17.20 -3.30
CA GLN A 279 -18.70 -17.09 -1.94
C GLN A 279 -17.22 -16.77 -2.01
N PRO A 280 -16.77 -15.59 -1.54
CA PRO A 280 -15.36 -15.29 -1.41
C PRO A 280 -14.77 -15.95 -0.15
N ILE A 281 -13.46 -16.02 -0.08
CA ILE A 281 -12.70 -16.46 1.09
C ILE A 281 -12.10 -15.25 1.78
N ILE A 282 -12.20 -15.20 3.11
CA ILE A 282 -11.49 -14.20 3.90
C ILE A 282 -10.19 -14.80 4.42
N LYS A 283 -9.09 -14.13 4.12
CA LYS A 283 -7.76 -14.41 4.66
C LYS A 283 -7.49 -13.49 5.84
N LYS A 284 -6.89 -14.05 6.88
CA LYS A 284 -6.52 -13.32 8.10
C LYS A 284 -5.07 -12.89 8.04
N ASP A 285 -4.77 -11.74 8.67
CA ASP A 285 -3.40 -11.32 8.92
C ASP A 285 -2.73 -12.11 10.07
N TYR A 286 -1.48 -11.81 10.34
CA TYR A 286 -0.70 -12.45 11.43
C TYR A 286 -1.27 -12.19 12.84
N ASN A 287 -2.18 -11.20 12.98
CA ASN A 287 -2.90 -10.90 14.21
C ASN A 287 -4.28 -11.57 14.25
N SER A 288 -4.56 -12.51 13.34
CA SER A 288 -5.84 -13.24 13.21
C SER A 288 -7.05 -12.35 12.90
N LYS A 289 -6.85 -11.15 12.37
CA LYS A 289 -7.91 -10.25 11.92
C LYS A 289 -8.21 -10.49 10.45
N ASP A 290 -9.46 -10.36 10.05
CA ASP A 290 -9.88 -10.40 8.66
C ASP A 290 -9.15 -9.30 7.88
N ARG A 291 -8.43 -9.69 6.80
CA ARG A 291 -7.55 -8.75 6.11
C ARG A 291 -7.67 -8.75 4.60
N ILE A 292 -7.84 -9.88 3.96
CA ILE A 292 -7.95 -9.96 2.50
C ILE A 292 -9.19 -10.75 2.12
N LEU A 293 -10.06 -10.17 1.30
CA LEU A 293 -11.11 -10.88 0.58
C LEU A 293 -10.50 -11.41 -0.72
N VAL A 294 -10.55 -12.72 -0.95
CA VAL A 294 -10.11 -13.36 -2.20
C VAL A 294 -11.23 -14.14 -2.84
N ALA A 295 -11.32 -14.08 -4.16
CA ALA A 295 -12.32 -14.82 -4.90
C ALA A 295 -11.86 -15.18 -6.32
N TRP A 296 -12.19 -16.40 -6.76
CA TRP A 296 -12.20 -16.77 -8.18
C TRP A 296 -13.59 -16.50 -8.74
N ILE A 297 -13.68 -15.68 -9.77
CA ILE A 297 -14.94 -15.28 -10.41
C ILE A 297 -14.99 -15.97 -11.77
N ARG A 298 -16.04 -16.79 -12.00
CA ARG A 298 -16.31 -17.48 -13.27
C ARG A 298 -17.66 -17.01 -13.79
N LYS A 299 -17.71 -16.47 -15.02
CA LYS A 299 -18.94 -15.93 -15.62
C LYS A 299 -19.96 -17.00 -15.98
N ASP A 300 -19.53 -18.25 -16.19
CA ASP A 300 -20.39 -19.35 -16.60
C ASP A 300 -20.83 -20.27 -15.44
N ALA A 301 -20.54 -19.91 -14.18
CA ALA A 301 -21.05 -20.68 -13.05
C ALA A 301 -22.55 -20.39 -12.88
N PRO A 302 -23.46 -21.37 -13.10
CA PRO A 302 -24.86 -21.18 -12.80
C PRO A 302 -25.00 -20.84 -11.31
N LEU A 303 -25.79 -19.80 -11.01
CA LEU A 303 -26.19 -19.48 -9.65
C LEU A 303 -26.66 -20.78 -8.99
N ARG A 304 -25.89 -21.32 -8.06
CA ARG A 304 -26.37 -22.44 -7.24
C ARG A 304 -27.55 -21.87 -6.47
N SER A 305 -28.76 -22.25 -6.93
CA SER A 305 -29.97 -22.01 -6.18
C SER A 305 -29.75 -22.57 -4.77
N SER A 306 -29.82 -21.67 -3.78
CA SER A 306 -29.89 -22.03 -2.38
C SER A 306 -31.07 -23.01 -2.22
N GLY A 307 -30.76 -24.30 -2.23
CA GLY A 307 -31.69 -25.34 -1.89
C GLY A 307 -32.19 -25.12 -0.45
N LYS A 308 -33.48 -25.14 -0.31
CA LYS A 308 -34.27 -25.01 0.90
C LYS A 308 -33.78 -25.90 2.04
#